data_de53668f982d3ac5e08b65ff50bb4390
#
_entry.id   de53668f982d3ac5e08b65ff50bb4390
#
_cell.length_a   1.000
_cell.length_b   1.000
_cell.length_c   1.000
_cell.angle_alpha   90.00
_cell.angle_beta   90.00
_cell.angle_gamma   90.00
#
_symmetry.space_group_name_H-M   'P 1'
#
loop_
_entity.id
_entity.type
_entity.pdbx_description
1 polymer ?
#
loop_
_entity_poly.entity_id
_entity_poly.type
_entity_poly.pdbx_seq_one_letter_code
_entity_poly.pdbx_strand_id
1 'polypeptide(L)'
;LPQSPATSEVEESPEVYIIRVYSALNSGRVTEAEQYWKQAVKLLLDRWWKLPETGAAAHIPVLHSFHVMVELQESTRILVELSNAQRPQHQNPGHCRTLIQDVMETWRLRTPNRWDPVPWWNEVLSWRGYMYGIIATAAKSLMEIHPQLMHQGHQLDQLGLRDRAWGINKLAGTARRHRMGEVANIVLTKQQRHVEVQEAFSKLREQSKACLEMEGETITGLNALEGTSLDFFHTHHKAELFRLKGLFQERMGDGDAAHQSYATALSLCKQLS
;
A
#
# COMPACT_ATOMS: atom_id res chain seq x y z
N LEU A 1 -9.99 56.00 -20.84
CA LEU A 1 -10.39 54.95 -19.90
C LEU A 1 -9.33 53.86 -19.95
N PRO A 2 -8.65 53.51 -18.84
CA PRO A 2 -7.69 52.40 -18.83
C PRO A 2 -8.45 51.08 -18.95
N GLN A 3 -8.03 50.25 -19.91
CA GLN A 3 -8.50 48.88 -20.06
C GLN A 3 -8.14 48.10 -18.79
N SER A 4 -9.13 47.49 -18.19
CA SER A 4 -8.93 46.52 -17.09
C SER A 4 -7.91 45.46 -17.50
N PRO A 5 -6.96 45.11 -16.62
CA PRO A 5 -6.03 44.05 -16.92
C PRO A 5 -6.84 42.78 -17.16
N ALA A 6 -6.60 42.14 -18.31
CA ALA A 6 -7.10 40.83 -18.61
C ALA A 6 -6.74 39.93 -17.41
N THR A 7 -7.75 39.30 -16.80
CA THR A 7 -7.56 38.24 -15.86
C THR A 7 -6.70 37.20 -16.58
N SER A 8 -5.42 37.15 -16.24
CA SER A 8 -4.54 36.05 -16.65
C SER A 8 -5.22 34.79 -16.19
N GLU A 9 -5.74 34.02 -17.14
CA GLU A 9 -6.14 32.63 -16.85
C GLU A 9 -4.92 31.97 -16.21
N VAL A 10 -5.03 31.73 -14.92
CA VAL A 10 -4.01 30.92 -14.20
C VAL A 10 -3.98 29.61 -14.91
N GLU A 11 -2.91 29.35 -15.68
CA GLU A 11 -2.72 28.11 -16.40
C GLU A 11 -2.70 26.99 -15.34
N GLU A 12 -3.81 26.27 -15.23
CA GLU A 12 -3.98 25.26 -14.18
C GLU A 12 -2.97 24.13 -14.41
N SER A 13 -2.19 23.83 -13.39
CA SER A 13 -1.17 22.78 -13.47
C SER A 13 -1.79 21.37 -13.45
N PRO A 14 -1.09 20.33 -13.99
CA PRO A 14 -1.57 18.94 -13.91
C PRO A 14 -1.88 18.49 -12.49
N GLU A 15 -1.10 18.95 -11.51
CA GLU A 15 -1.25 18.58 -10.09
C GLU A 15 -2.60 19.04 -9.54
N VAL A 16 -3.11 20.19 -9.95
CA VAL A 16 -4.44 20.69 -9.56
C VAL A 16 -5.53 19.73 -10.05
N TYR A 17 -5.43 19.27 -11.30
CA TYR A 17 -6.41 18.32 -11.84
C TYR A 17 -6.28 16.94 -11.18
N ILE A 18 -5.07 16.46 -10.85
CA ILE A 18 -4.87 15.23 -10.08
C ILE A 18 -5.58 15.33 -8.73
N ILE A 19 -5.42 16.43 -7.99
CA ILE A 19 -6.13 16.65 -6.72
C ILE A 19 -7.65 16.67 -6.92
N ARG A 20 -8.13 17.28 -8.00
CA ARG A 20 -9.57 17.27 -8.33
C ARG A 20 -10.08 15.87 -8.63
N VAL A 21 -9.31 15.02 -9.31
CA VAL A 21 -9.64 13.60 -9.52
C VAL A 21 -9.78 12.87 -8.20
N TYR A 22 -8.79 13.00 -7.31
CA TYR A 22 -8.86 12.41 -5.96
C TYR A 22 -10.12 12.88 -5.21
N SER A 23 -10.40 14.18 -5.21
CA SER A 23 -11.56 14.77 -4.54
C SER A 23 -12.88 14.25 -5.12
N ALA A 24 -12.98 14.17 -6.44
CA ALA A 24 -14.18 13.70 -7.13
C ALA A 24 -14.43 12.21 -6.86
N LEU A 25 -13.39 11.36 -6.92
CA LEU A 25 -13.48 9.93 -6.58
C LEU A 25 -13.87 9.71 -5.13
N ASN A 26 -13.27 10.46 -4.20
CA ASN A 26 -13.61 10.39 -2.78
C ASN A 26 -15.08 10.76 -2.50
N SER A 27 -15.67 11.63 -3.34
CA SER A 27 -17.06 12.05 -3.24
C SER A 27 -18.03 11.19 -4.10
N GLY A 28 -17.54 10.12 -4.75
CA GLY A 28 -18.35 9.29 -5.64
C GLY A 28 -18.77 9.95 -6.97
N ARG A 29 -18.18 11.11 -7.31
CA ARG A 29 -18.51 11.88 -8.53
C ARG A 29 -17.68 11.40 -9.72
N VAL A 30 -17.96 10.19 -10.17
CA VAL A 30 -17.15 9.45 -11.16
C VAL A 30 -17.04 10.21 -12.50
N THR A 31 -18.14 10.79 -13.00
CA THR A 31 -18.16 11.53 -14.28
C THR A 31 -17.26 12.76 -14.25
N GLU A 32 -17.28 13.50 -13.14
CA GLU A 32 -16.37 14.64 -12.97
C GLU A 32 -14.91 14.20 -12.87
N ALA A 33 -14.65 13.09 -12.15
CA ALA A 33 -13.33 12.50 -12.04
C ALA A 33 -12.74 12.16 -13.42
N GLU A 34 -13.53 11.58 -14.33
CA GLU A 34 -13.11 11.30 -15.71
C GLU A 34 -12.78 12.56 -16.51
N GLN A 35 -13.56 13.64 -16.34
CA GLN A 35 -13.28 14.90 -17.00
C GLN A 35 -11.97 15.52 -16.52
N TYR A 36 -11.74 15.58 -15.19
CA TYR A 36 -10.51 16.07 -14.62
C TYR A 36 -9.31 15.19 -14.99
N TRP A 37 -9.49 13.86 -15.03
CA TRP A 37 -8.49 12.93 -15.48
C TRP A 37 -8.01 13.22 -16.90
N LYS A 38 -8.93 13.42 -17.86
CA LYS A 38 -8.60 13.78 -19.24
C LYS A 38 -7.79 15.06 -19.33
N GLN A 39 -8.14 16.09 -18.54
CA GLN A 39 -7.40 17.37 -18.51
C GLN A 39 -6.00 17.17 -17.91
N ALA A 40 -5.87 16.43 -16.79
CA ALA A 40 -4.59 16.14 -16.19
C ALA A 40 -3.65 15.40 -17.16
N VAL A 41 -4.16 14.38 -17.85
CA VAL A 41 -3.36 13.60 -18.83
C VAL A 41 -2.91 14.49 -19.99
N LYS A 42 -3.78 15.35 -20.52
CA LYS A 42 -3.43 16.28 -21.57
C LYS A 42 -2.27 17.20 -21.14
N LEU A 43 -2.37 17.82 -19.98
CA LEU A 43 -1.33 18.71 -19.45
C LEU A 43 -0.01 17.95 -19.14
N LEU A 44 -0.09 16.70 -18.67
CA LEU A 44 1.09 15.86 -18.45
C LEU A 44 1.78 15.50 -19.77
N LEU A 45 1.01 15.21 -20.83
CA LEU A 45 1.56 14.98 -22.17
C LEU A 45 2.23 16.24 -22.72
N ASP A 46 1.59 17.40 -22.59
CA ASP A 46 2.17 18.68 -23.01
C ASP A 46 3.46 18.99 -22.24
N ARG A 47 3.51 18.67 -20.94
CA ARG A 47 4.72 18.78 -20.12
C ARG A 47 5.80 17.80 -20.60
N TRP A 48 5.45 16.54 -20.88
CA TRP A 48 6.36 15.51 -21.38
C TRP A 48 7.06 15.95 -22.67
N TRP A 49 6.31 16.48 -23.62
CA TRP A 49 6.87 16.94 -24.91
C TRP A 49 7.79 18.16 -24.79
N LYS A 50 7.69 18.91 -23.71
CA LYS A 50 8.56 20.07 -23.43
C LYS A 50 9.84 19.68 -22.67
N LEU A 51 9.97 18.42 -22.23
CA LEU A 51 11.16 17.96 -21.53
C LEU A 51 12.34 17.78 -22.52
N PRO A 52 13.57 18.04 -22.07
CA PRO A 52 14.76 17.82 -22.90
C PRO A 52 14.91 16.31 -23.19
N GLU A 53 15.28 15.96 -24.43
CA GLU A 53 15.51 14.56 -24.84
C GLU A 53 16.63 13.89 -24.03
N THR A 54 17.58 14.68 -23.57
CA THR A 54 18.70 14.24 -22.73
C THR A 54 18.44 14.63 -21.27
N GLY A 55 18.48 13.67 -20.36
CA GLY A 55 18.33 13.93 -18.94
C GLY A 55 17.16 13.17 -18.32
N ALA A 56 17.33 11.87 -18.12
CA ALA A 56 16.32 10.99 -17.54
C ALA A 56 15.73 11.51 -16.21
N ALA A 57 16.51 12.24 -15.41
CA ALA A 57 16.09 12.81 -14.15
C ALA A 57 14.89 13.77 -14.26
N ALA A 58 14.76 14.51 -15.39
CA ALA A 58 13.64 15.41 -15.63
C ALA A 58 12.34 14.66 -15.95
N HIS A 59 12.43 13.46 -16.50
CA HIS A 59 11.28 12.63 -16.88
C HIS A 59 10.68 11.86 -15.70
N ILE A 60 11.49 11.50 -14.70
CA ILE A 60 11.07 10.65 -13.56
C ILE A 60 9.85 11.21 -12.81
N PRO A 61 9.78 12.51 -12.44
CA PRO A 61 8.59 13.05 -11.77
C PRO A 61 7.32 12.99 -12.62
N VAL A 62 7.45 13.20 -13.92
CA VAL A 62 6.31 13.14 -14.85
C VAL A 62 5.84 11.69 -15.02
N LEU A 63 6.75 10.73 -15.08
CA LEU A 63 6.42 9.29 -15.09
C LEU A 63 5.69 8.88 -13.82
N HIS A 64 6.11 9.40 -12.65
CA HIS A 64 5.37 9.16 -11.41
C HIS A 64 3.94 9.70 -11.49
N SER A 65 3.75 10.92 -12.00
CA SER A 65 2.41 11.47 -12.21
C SER A 65 1.56 10.63 -13.15
N PHE A 66 2.14 10.11 -14.24
CA PHE A 66 1.44 9.14 -15.12
C PHE A 66 1.09 7.84 -14.38
N HIS A 67 1.99 7.32 -13.54
CA HIS A 67 1.69 6.15 -12.72
C HIS A 67 0.44 6.39 -11.83
N VAL A 68 0.42 7.52 -11.11
CA VAL A 68 -0.73 7.93 -10.30
C VAL A 68 -2.01 8.03 -11.15
N MET A 69 -1.92 8.65 -12.33
CA MET A 69 -3.07 8.81 -13.22
C MET A 69 -3.65 7.48 -13.72
N VAL A 70 -2.81 6.51 -14.00
CA VAL A 70 -3.26 5.16 -14.39
C VAL A 70 -4.01 4.48 -13.23
N GLU A 71 -3.50 4.58 -12.01
CA GLU A 71 -4.19 4.02 -10.82
C GLU A 71 -5.50 4.70 -10.52
N LEU A 72 -5.59 6.02 -10.71
CA LEU A 72 -6.85 6.75 -10.58
C LEU A 72 -7.89 6.32 -11.61
N GLN A 73 -7.46 6.03 -12.85
CA GLN A 73 -8.35 5.50 -13.89
C GLN A 73 -8.85 4.09 -13.52
N GLU A 74 -7.97 3.21 -13.06
CA GLU A 74 -8.33 1.88 -12.59
C GLU A 74 -9.28 1.94 -11.39
N SER A 75 -9.04 2.87 -10.46
CA SER A 75 -9.94 3.15 -9.34
C SER A 75 -11.33 3.60 -9.81
N THR A 76 -11.39 4.46 -10.82
CA THR A 76 -12.64 4.89 -11.44
C THR A 76 -13.42 3.69 -11.97
N ARG A 77 -12.76 2.77 -12.67
CA ARG A 77 -13.39 1.53 -13.19
C ARG A 77 -13.92 0.66 -12.05
N ILE A 78 -13.16 0.48 -10.98
CA ILE A 78 -13.61 -0.27 -9.79
C ILE A 78 -14.87 0.36 -9.21
N LEU A 79 -14.91 1.68 -9.02
CA LEU A 79 -16.06 2.38 -8.45
C LEU A 79 -17.31 2.26 -9.32
N VAL A 80 -17.17 2.34 -10.65
CA VAL A 80 -18.26 2.13 -11.60
C VAL A 80 -18.80 0.71 -11.48
N GLU A 81 -17.95 -0.30 -11.48
CA GLU A 81 -18.36 -1.70 -11.37
C GLU A 81 -19.01 -2.02 -10.02
N LEU A 82 -18.48 -1.49 -8.91
CA LEU A 82 -19.10 -1.64 -7.59
C LEU A 82 -20.49 -1.00 -7.56
N SER A 83 -20.64 0.20 -8.12
CA SER A 83 -21.94 0.88 -8.22
C SER A 83 -22.94 0.11 -9.09
N ASN A 84 -22.48 -0.46 -10.20
CA ASN A 84 -23.33 -1.29 -11.07
C ASN A 84 -23.73 -2.59 -10.35
N ALA A 85 -22.81 -3.26 -9.70
CA ALA A 85 -23.07 -4.52 -9.00
C ALA A 85 -24.07 -4.38 -7.83
N GLN A 86 -24.18 -3.19 -7.23
CA GLN A 86 -25.17 -2.89 -6.20
C GLN A 86 -26.60 -2.71 -6.74
N ARG A 87 -26.78 -2.59 -8.04
CA ARG A 87 -28.12 -2.45 -8.64
C ARG A 87 -28.81 -3.81 -8.68
N PRO A 88 -30.09 -3.92 -8.23
CA PRO A 88 -30.81 -5.20 -8.20
C PRO A 88 -30.96 -5.88 -9.56
N GLN A 89 -30.86 -5.10 -10.64
CA GLN A 89 -31.04 -5.57 -12.03
C GLN A 89 -29.73 -6.03 -12.69
N HIS A 90 -28.59 -5.99 -11.99
CA HIS A 90 -27.30 -6.34 -12.58
C HIS A 90 -27.20 -7.85 -12.82
N GLN A 91 -26.99 -8.24 -14.09
CA GLN A 91 -27.04 -9.64 -14.51
C GLN A 91 -25.76 -10.44 -14.23
N ASN A 92 -24.63 -9.80 -13.91
CA ASN A 92 -23.36 -10.50 -13.72
C ASN A 92 -22.48 -9.91 -12.62
N PRO A 93 -22.82 -10.10 -11.35
CA PRO A 93 -22.01 -9.61 -10.22
C PRO A 93 -20.65 -10.32 -10.10
N GLY A 94 -20.46 -11.49 -10.70
CA GLY A 94 -19.18 -12.20 -10.75
C GLY A 94 -18.10 -11.45 -11.53
N HIS A 95 -18.48 -10.68 -12.55
CA HIS A 95 -17.55 -9.85 -13.33
C HIS A 95 -16.87 -8.77 -12.48
N CYS A 96 -17.61 -8.14 -11.59
CA CYS A 96 -17.07 -7.12 -10.67
C CYS A 96 -15.91 -7.68 -9.83
N ARG A 97 -16.06 -8.89 -9.29
CA ARG A 97 -15.01 -9.55 -8.51
C ARG A 97 -13.75 -9.79 -9.34
N THR A 98 -13.89 -10.37 -10.53
CA THR A 98 -12.73 -10.68 -11.39
C THR A 98 -11.98 -9.41 -11.76
N LEU A 99 -12.69 -8.34 -12.17
CA LEU A 99 -12.08 -7.06 -12.48
C LEU A 99 -11.31 -6.46 -11.29
N ILE A 100 -11.90 -6.47 -10.09
CA ILE A 100 -11.25 -5.96 -8.88
C ILE A 100 -10.00 -6.78 -8.57
N GLN A 101 -10.07 -8.09 -8.65
CA GLN A 101 -8.95 -8.99 -8.40
C GLN A 101 -7.80 -8.72 -9.39
N ASP A 102 -8.09 -8.63 -10.68
CA ASP A 102 -7.10 -8.37 -11.73
C ASP A 102 -6.39 -7.02 -11.51
N VAL A 103 -7.15 -5.98 -11.13
CA VAL A 103 -6.57 -4.66 -10.83
C VAL A 103 -5.69 -4.73 -9.59
N MET A 104 -6.14 -5.38 -8.52
CA MET A 104 -5.36 -5.50 -7.27
C MET A 104 -4.06 -6.29 -7.49
N GLU A 105 -4.09 -7.37 -8.29
CA GLU A 105 -2.89 -8.12 -8.67
C GLU A 105 -1.93 -7.25 -9.49
N THR A 106 -2.47 -6.48 -10.44
CA THR A 106 -1.69 -5.50 -11.21
C THR A 106 -1.03 -4.47 -10.30
N TRP A 107 -1.76 -3.93 -9.33
CA TRP A 107 -1.22 -2.99 -8.35
C TRP A 107 -0.10 -3.59 -7.49
N ARG A 108 -0.17 -4.87 -7.15
CA ARG A 108 0.92 -5.55 -6.42
C ARG A 108 2.21 -5.59 -7.24
N LEU A 109 2.11 -5.77 -8.54
CA LEU A 109 3.27 -5.80 -9.44
C LEU A 109 3.77 -4.39 -9.78
N ARG A 110 2.87 -3.42 -9.92
CA ARG A 110 3.17 -2.03 -10.24
C ARG A 110 3.42 -1.23 -8.96
N THR A 111 4.61 -1.29 -8.42
CA THR A 111 5.04 -0.43 -7.30
C THR A 111 6.06 0.59 -7.79
N PRO A 112 6.24 1.73 -7.09
CA PRO A 112 7.40 2.58 -7.33
C PRO A 112 8.70 1.80 -7.26
N ASN A 113 9.78 2.31 -7.86
CA ASN A 113 11.08 1.66 -7.83
C ASN A 113 11.68 1.72 -6.42
N ARG A 114 12.55 0.77 -6.10
CA ARG A 114 13.17 0.65 -4.78
C ARG A 114 13.84 1.95 -4.29
N TRP A 115 14.34 2.76 -5.22
CA TRP A 115 15.09 3.98 -4.96
C TRP A 115 14.25 5.25 -5.09
N ASP A 116 12.97 5.13 -5.47
CA ASP A 116 12.07 6.27 -5.56
C ASP A 116 11.81 6.86 -4.15
N PRO A 117 11.58 8.18 -4.06
CA PRO A 117 11.34 8.85 -2.80
C PRO A 117 10.18 8.24 -2.00
N VAL A 118 10.34 8.16 -0.68
CA VAL A 118 9.29 7.62 0.21
C VAL A 118 7.94 8.33 0.04
N PRO A 119 7.85 9.65 -0.20
CA PRO A 119 6.57 10.31 -0.50
C PRO A 119 5.80 9.69 -1.67
N TRP A 120 6.47 9.26 -2.75
CA TRP A 120 5.81 8.61 -3.88
C TRP A 120 5.23 7.24 -3.52
N TRP A 121 5.97 6.47 -2.75
CA TRP A 121 5.47 5.23 -2.17
C TRP A 121 4.25 5.45 -1.27
N ASN A 122 4.31 6.50 -0.43
CA ASN A 122 3.21 6.84 0.45
C ASN A 122 1.97 7.30 -0.32
N GLU A 123 2.12 8.10 -1.36
CA GLU A 123 1.01 8.54 -2.21
C GLU A 123 0.27 7.36 -2.82
N VAL A 124 0.99 6.48 -3.52
CA VAL A 124 0.43 5.32 -4.20
C VAL A 124 -0.20 4.34 -3.20
N LEU A 125 0.52 3.95 -2.14
CA LEU A 125 0.04 2.93 -1.21
C LEU A 125 -1.05 3.45 -0.26
N SER A 126 -1.08 4.74 0.06
CA SER A 126 -2.16 5.33 0.84
C SER A 126 -3.46 5.40 0.04
N TRP A 127 -3.37 5.75 -1.24
CA TRP A 127 -4.53 5.73 -2.12
C TRP A 127 -5.09 4.31 -2.30
N ARG A 128 -4.24 3.34 -2.55
CA ARG A 128 -4.64 1.92 -2.61
C ARG A 128 -5.30 1.47 -1.32
N GLY A 129 -4.72 1.82 -0.16
CA GLY A 129 -5.30 1.52 1.15
C GLY A 129 -6.70 2.11 1.35
N TYR A 130 -6.96 3.30 0.81
CA TYR A 130 -8.28 3.92 0.78
C TYR A 130 -9.24 3.12 -0.13
N MET A 131 -8.82 2.76 -1.35
CA MET A 131 -9.62 1.96 -2.27
C MET A 131 -9.96 0.58 -1.71
N TYR A 132 -9.04 -0.08 -1.02
CA TYR A 132 -9.31 -1.35 -0.35
C TYR A 132 -10.39 -1.23 0.73
N GLY A 133 -10.42 -0.10 1.45
CA GLY A 133 -11.50 0.22 2.38
C GLY A 133 -12.87 0.34 1.69
N ILE A 134 -12.93 1.01 0.55
CA ILE A 134 -14.16 1.12 -0.26
C ILE A 134 -14.60 -0.25 -0.76
N ILE A 135 -13.68 -1.05 -1.30
CA ILE A 135 -13.98 -2.41 -1.80
C ILE A 135 -14.54 -3.28 -0.67
N ALA A 136 -13.94 -3.26 0.52
CA ALA A 136 -14.42 -4.02 1.67
C ALA A 136 -15.82 -3.57 2.12
N THR A 137 -16.09 -2.26 2.13
CA THR A 137 -17.42 -1.72 2.47
C THR A 137 -18.47 -2.13 1.44
N ALA A 138 -18.15 -1.99 0.15
CA ALA A 138 -19.04 -2.37 -0.94
C ALA A 138 -19.29 -3.89 -0.98
N ALA A 139 -18.28 -4.71 -0.65
CA ALA A 139 -18.45 -6.16 -0.55
C ALA A 139 -19.48 -6.55 0.52
N LYS A 140 -19.50 -5.86 1.66
CA LYS A 140 -20.53 -6.07 2.71
C LYS A 140 -21.93 -5.71 2.21
N SER A 141 -22.08 -4.56 1.58
CA SER A 141 -23.36 -4.15 0.97
C SER A 141 -23.82 -5.13 -0.12
N LEU A 142 -22.91 -5.66 -0.92
CA LEU A 142 -23.22 -6.68 -1.93
C LEU A 142 -23.74 -7.98 -1.30
N MET A 143 -23.20 -8.41 -0.17
CA MET A 143 -23.68 -9.60 0.55
C MET A 143 -25.08 -9.40 1.11
N GLU A 144 -25.43 -8.18 1.55
CA GLU A 144 -26.75 -7.84 2.03
C GLU A 144 -27.80 -7.82 0.91
N ILE A 145 -27.44 -7.26 -0.25
CA ILE A 145 -28.35 -7.15 -1.43
C ILE A 145 -28.49 -8.49 -2.16
N HIS A 146 -27.41 -9.25 -2.25
CA HIS A 146 -27.31 -10.51 -2.99
C HIS A 146 -26.78 -11.64 -2.08
N PRO A 147 -27.62 -12.25 -1.21
CA PRO A 147 -27.17 -13.30 -0.29
C PRO A 147 -26.52 -14.51 -0.98
N GLN A 148 -26.90 -14.79 -2.23
CA GLN A 148 -26.31 -15.85 -3.05
C GLN A 148 -24.81 -15.60 -3.36
N LEU A 149 -24.33 -14.36 -3.20
CA LEU A 149 -22.93 -13.96 -3.45
C LEU A 149 -22.09 -13.85 -2.16
N MET A 150 -22.60 -14.31 -1.02
CA MET A 150 -21.95 -14.20 0.28
C MET A 150 -20.48 -14.70 0.22
N HIS A 151 -20.22 -15.84 -0.41
CA HIS A 151 -18.86 -16.38 -0.56
C HIS A 151 -17.93 -15.44 -1.33
N GLN A 152 -18.40 -14.82 -2.41
CA GLN A 152 -17.62 -13.88 -3.22
C GLN A 152 -17.36 -12.56 -2.48
N GLY A 153 -18.35 -12.07 -1.73
CA GLY A 153 -18.21 -10.89 -0.89
C GLY A 153 -17.17 -11.10 0.20
N HIS A 154 -17.19 -12.22 0.90
CA HIS A 154 -16.16 -12.57 1.87
C HIS A 154 -14.75 -12.64 1.27
N GLN A 155 -14.61 -13.19 0.07
CA GLN A 155 -13.32 -13.24 -0.61
C GLN A 155 -12.81 -11.84 -0.96
N LEU A 156 -13.67 -10.92 -1.42
CA LEU A 156 -13.29 -9.54 -1.71
C LEU A 156 -12.90 -8.77 -0.44
N ASP A 157 -13.63 -8.94 0.66
CA ASP A 157 -13.31 -8.32 1.95
C ASP A 157 -11.93 -8.79 2.45
N GLN A 158 -11.69 -10.11 2.44
CA GLN A 158 -10.40 -10.69 2.83
C GLN A 158 -9.25 -10.20 1.92
N LEU A 159 -9.49 -10.13 0.61
CA LEU A 159 -8.51 -9.63 -0.34
C LEU A 159 -8.13 -8.17 -0.04
N GLY A 160 -9.12 -7.32 0.20
CA GLY A 160 -8.90 -5.91 0.56
C GLY A 160 -8.10 -5.75 1.85
N LEU A 161 -8.44 -6.51 2.89
CA LEU A 161 -7.73 -6.50 4.17
C LEU A 161 -6.27 -6.95 4.02
N ARG A 162 -6.03 -8.06 3.29
CA ARG A 162 -4.71 -8.59 3.02
C ARG A 162 -3.84 -7.59 2.25
N ASP A 163 -4.36 -7.02 1.18
CA ASP A 163 -3.59 -6.13 0.33
C ASP A 163 -3.34 -4.77 0.98
N ARG A 164 -4.24 -4.31 1.84
CA ARG A 164 -4.02 -3.15 2.71
C ARG A 164 -2.86 -3.40 3.68
N ALA A 165 -2.85 -4.55 4.35
CA ALA A 165 -1.77 -4.92 5.27
C ALA A 165 -0.43 -5.07 4.53
N TRP A 166 -0.44 -5.69 3.35
CA TRP A 166 0.73 -5.78 2.48
C TRP A 166 1.27 -4.39 2.11
N GLY A 167 0.41 -3.44 1.72
CA GLY A 167 0.80 -2.07 1.39
C GLY A 167 1.47 -1.35 2.56
N ILE A 168 0.91 -1.47 3.77
CA ILE A 168 1.49 -0.92 5.00
C ILE A 168 2.88 -1.51 5.26
N ASN A 169 3.04 -2.83 5.20
CA ASN A 169 4.32 -3.50 5.40
C ASN A 169 5.35 -3.10 4.33
N LYS A 170 4.90 -2.95 3.09
CA LYS A 170 5.77 -2.53 1.97
C LYS A 170 6.27 -1.11 2.16
N LEU A 171 5.40 -0.17 2.56
CA LEU A 171 5.76 1.21 2.84
C LEU A 171 6.73 1.30 4.02
N ALA A 172 6.44 0.60 5.12
CA ALA A 172 7.32 0.56 6.28
C ALA A 172 8.71 0.02 5.95
N GLY A 173 8.78 -1.09 5.21
CA GLY A 173 10.05 -1.65 4.74
C GLY A 173 10.81 -0.72 3.80
N THR A 174 10.10 0.10 3.02
CA THR A 174 10.73 1.12 2.17
C THR A 174 11.26 2.27 3.01
N ALA A 175 10.46 2.83 3.91
CA ALA A 175 10.88 3.90 4.82
C ALA A 175 12.12 3.49 5.62
N ARG A 176 12.14 2.27 6.18
CA ARG A 176 13.32 1.74 6.89
C ARG A 176 14.57 1.72 5.99
N ARG A 177 14.47 1.21 4.74
CA ARG A 177 15.61 1.19 3.80
C ARG A 177 16.13 2.59 3.47
N HIS A 178 15.27 3.60 3.53
CA HIS A 178 15.64 5.01 3.41
C HIS A 178 16.11 5.62 4.75
N ARG A 179 16.42 4.79 5.76
CA ARG A 179 16.87 5.18 7.10
C ARG A 179 15.86 6.04 7.88
N MET A 180 14.58 5.85 7.62
CA MET A 180 13.45 6.52 8.28
C MET A 180 12.74 5.52 9.23
N GLY A 181 13.47 4.98 10.22
CA GLY A 181 13.00 3.94 11.14
C GLY A 181 11.76 4.37 11.94
N GLU A 182 11.72 5.60 12.43
CA GLU A 182 10.56 6.16 13.15
C GLU A 182 9.31 6.17 12.26
N VAL A 183 9.44 6.61 10.99
CA VAL A 183 8.35 6.62 10.03
C VAL A 183 7.88 5.19 9.76
N ALA A 184 8.80 4.24 9.64
CA ALA A 184 8.46 2.82 9.46
C ALA A 184 7.61 2.31 10.62
N ASN A 185 8.00 2.59 11.87
CA ASN A 185 7.26 2.19 13.06
C ASN A 185 5.87 2.86 13.11
N ILE A 186 5.76 4.16 12.84
CA ILE A 186 4.48 4.88 12.78
C ILE A 186 3.56 4.27 11.72
N VAL A 187 4.08 3.95 10.54
CA VAL A 187 3.30 3.32 9.47
C VAL A 187 2.76 1.96 9.91
N LEU A 188 3.57 1.14 10.59
CA LEU A 188 3.16 -0.19 11.07
C LEU A 188 2.06 -0.13 12.14
N THR A 189 1.94 0.96 12.91
CA THR A 189 0.82 1.12 13.86
C THR A 189 -0.55 1.20 13.19
N LYS A 190 -0.60 1.60 11.90
CA LYS A 190 -1.84 1.68 11.13
C LYS A 190 -2.39 0.30 10.71
N GLN A 191 -1.61 -0.76 10.88
CA GLN A 191 -2.04 -2.11 10.53
C GLN A 191 -3.07 -2.64 11.53
N GLN A 192 -4.15 -3.22 11.01
CA GLN A 192 -5.20 -3.84 11.82
C GLN A 192 -4.65 -5.04 12.62
N ARG A 193 -5.34 -5.40 13.71
CA ARG A 193 -4.93 -6.51 14.59
C ARG A 193 -5.14 -7.88 13.94
N HIS A 194 -6.20 -8.02 13.16
CA HIS A 194 -6.55 -9.30 12.50
C HIS A 194 -6.10 -9.27 11.04
N VAL A 195 -4.91 -9.78 10.79
CA VAL A 195 -4.30 -9.92 9.46
C VAL A 195 -3.84 -11.36 9.26
N GLU A 196 -3.66 -11.75 8.00
CA GLU A 196 -3.09 -13.07 7.68
C GLU A 196 -1.69 -13.24 8.29
N VAL A 197 -1.34 -14.49 8.57
CA VAL A 197 -0.07 -14.88 9.23
C VAL A 197 1.15 -14.29 8.49
N GLN A 198 1.13 -14.31 7.16
CA GLN A 198 2.20 -13.76 6.33
C GLN A 198 2.40 -12.25 6.56
N GLU A 199 1.30 -11.51 6.65
CA GLU A 199 1.37 -10.05 6.86
C GLU A 199 1.70 -9.69 8.31
N ALA A 200 1.25 -10.50 9.28
CA ALA A 200 1.65 -10.38 10.67
C ALA A 200 3.15 -10.62 10.85
N PHE A 201 3.69 -11.66 10.21
CA PHE A 201 5.13 -11.92 10.18
C PHE A 201 5.90 -10.74 9.54
N SER A 202 5.44 -10.26 8.39
CA SER A 202 6.07 -9.15 7.68
C SER A 202 6.11 -7.88 8.54
N LYS A 203 5.02 -7.58 9.26
CA LYS A 203 4.96 -6.48 10.22
C LYS A 203 6.02 -6.62 11.32
N LEU A 204 6.01 -7.75 12.01
CA LEU A 204 6.92 -8.01 13.13
C LEU A 204 8.39 -7.96 12.67
N ARG A 205 8.69 -8.54 11.51
CA ARG A 205 10.02 -8.51 10.90
C ARG A 205 10.49 -7.10 10.58
N GLU A 206 9.66 -6.28 9.90
CA GLU A 206 10.05 -4.91 9.54
C GLU A 206 10.14 -4.01 10.78
N GLN A 207 9.27 -4.18 11.77
CA GLN A 207 9.34 -3.49 13.06
C GLN A 207 10.64 -3.83 13.81
N SER A 208 10.98 -5.12 13.92
CA SER A 208 12.21 -5.56 14.55
C SER A 208 13.45 -5.00 13.85
N LYS A 209 13.47 -5.03 12.50
CA LYS A 209 14.57 -4.46 11.72
C LYS A 209 14.68 -2.95 11.91
N ALA A 210 13.57 -2.22 11.99
CA ALA A 210 13.59 -0.79 12.25
C ALA A 210 14.16 -0.49 13.64
N CYS A 211 13.74 -1.21 14.68
CA CYS A 211 14.27 -1.06 16.02
C CYS A 211 15.78 -1.42 16.11
N LEU A 212 16.25 -2.42 15.34
CA LEU A 212 17.68 -2.73 15.24
C LEU A 212 18.50 -1.61 14.58
N GLU A 213 17.92 -0.87 13.66
CA GLU A 213 18.61 0.22 12.95
C GLU A 213 18.55 1.57 13.70
N MET A 214 17.71 1.68 14.75
CA MET A 214 17.53 2.88 15.56
C MET A 214 18.29 2.76 16.89
N GLU A 215 18.90 3.85 17.31
CA GLU A 215 19.56 3.91 18.61
C GLU A 215 18.53 3.94 19.75
N GLY A 216 18.79 3.19 20.83
CA GLY A 216 17.93 3.15 22.01
C GLY A 216 16.69 2.26 21.90
N GLU A 217 16.33 1.77 20.73
CA GLU A 217 15.09 0.98 20.50
C GLU A 217 15.28 -0.54 20.66
N THR A 218 16.42 -0.98 21.15
CA THR A 218 16.76 -2.41 21.31
C THR A 218 15.75 -3.13 22.21
N ILE A 219 15.40 -2.55 23.36
CA ILE A 219 14.43 -3.13 24.31
C ILE A 219 13.02 -3.17 23.69
N THR A 220 12.61 -2.11 23.02
CA THR A 220 11.31 -2.04 22.33
C THR A 220 11.17 -3.14 21.28
N GLY A 221 12.22 -3.36 20.49
CA GLY A 221 12.24 -4.41 19.47
C GLY A 221 12.20 -5.82 20.06
N LEU A 222 12.94 -6.08 21.14
CA LEU A 222 12.94 -7.36 21.83
C LEU A 222 11.56 -7.65 22.45
N ASN A 223 10.97 -6.67 23.15
CA ASN A 223 9.65 -6.79 23.76
C ASN A 223 8.56 -7.08 22.70
N ALA A 224 8.65 -6.50 21.50
CA ALA A 224 7.72 -6.78 20.42
C ALA A 224 7.78 -8.25 19.96
N LEU A 225 8.99 -8.84 19.92
CA LEU A 225 9.18 -10.25 19.58
C LEU A 225 8.67 -11.17 20.69
N GLU A 226 8.98 -10.86 21.96
CA GLU A 226 8.61 -11.68 23.11
C GLU A 226 7.12 -11.60 23.45
N GLY A 227 6.50 -10.44 23.21
CA GLY A 227 5.05 -10.24 23.39
C GLY A 227 4.18 -10.88 22.31
N THR A 228 4.79 -11.47 21.26
CA THR A 228 4.05 -12.09 20.17
C THR A 228 4.14 -13.61 20.26
N SER A 229 2.98 -14.32 20.30
CA SER A 229 2.99 -15.78 20.18
C SER A 229 3.49 -16.19 18.80
N LEU A 230 4.53 -17.04 18.79
CA LEU A 230 5.13 -17.54 17.55
C LEU A 230 4.45 -18.82 17.03
N ASP A 231 3.49 -19.40 17.76
CA ASP A 231 2.89 -20.71 17.45
C ASP A 231 2.23 -20.74 16.08
N PHE A 232 1.63 -19.62 15.67
CA PHE A 232 0.93 -19.50 14.39
C PHE A 232 1.84 -19.31 13.18
N PHE A 233 3.13 -19.03 13.39
CA PHE A 233 4.06 -18.80 12.28
C PHE A 233 4.63 -20.10 11.74
N HIS A 234 4.87 -20.13 10.44
CA HIS A 234 5.57 -21.26 9.80
C HIS A 234 7.02 -21.35 10.25
N THR A 235 7.62 -22.53 10.13
CA THR A 235 8.99 -22.83 10.60
C THR A 235 10.03 -21.83 10.09
N HIS A 236 9.98 -21.46 8.82
CA HIS A 236 10.91 -20.48 8.25
C HIS A 236 10.72 -19.06 8.82
N HIS A 237 9.48 -18.67 9.15
CA HIS A 237 9.21 -17.41 9.85
C HIS A 237 9.80 -17.43 11.26
N LYS A 238 9.57 -18.51 12.00
CA LYS A 238 10.12 -18.68 13.35
C LYS A 238 11.64 -18.59 13.34
N ALA A 239 12.31 -19.25 12.39
CA ALA A 239 13.77 -19.18 12.24
C ALA A 239 14.27 -17.74 12.10
N GLU A 240 13.65 -16.95 11.24
CA GLU A 240 14.03 -15.51 11.07
C GLU A 240 13.74 -14.70 12.33
N LEU A 241 12.62 -14.93 13.03
CA LEU A 241 12.28 -14.20 14.25
C LEU A 241 13.24 -14.55 15.40
N PHE A 242 13.63 -15.83 15.57
CA PHE A 242 14.66 -16.22 16.54
C PHE A 242 16.03 -15.65 16.20
N ARG A 243 16.38 -15.56 14.93
CA ARG A 243 17.61 -14.88 14.49
C ARG A 243 17.59 -13.38 14.87
N LEU A 244 16.46 -12.70 14.66
CA LEU A 244 16.30 -11.30 15.07
C LEU A 244 16.35 -11.14 16.60
N LYS A 245 15.74 -12.07 17.34
CA LYS A 245 15.80 -12.10 18.81
C LYS A 245 17.25 -12.21 19.30
N GLY A 246 18.03 -13.10 18.72
CA GLY A 246 19.45 -13.26 19.03
C GLY A 246 20.23 -11.94 18.80
N LEU A 247 19.97 -11.21 17.71
CA LEU A 247 20.60 -9.93 17.44
C LEU A 247 20.28 -8.86 18.50
N PHE A 248 19.06 -8.83 19.03
CA PHE A 248 18.70 -7.91 20.11
C PHE A 248 19.43 -8.27 21.40
N GLN A 249 19.44 -9.55 21.78
CA GLN A 249 20.10 -10.05 22.98
C GLN A 249 21.62 -9.80 22.94
N GLU A 250 22.25 -10.03 21.77
CA GLU A 250 23.67 -9.71 21.55
C GLU A 250 23.95 -8.21 21.75
N ARG A 251 23.11 -7.31 21.23
CA ARG A 251 23.26 -5.87 21.45
C ARG A 251 23.07 -5.44 22.89
N MET A 252 22.31 -6.20 23.68
CA MET A 252 22.13 -5.97 25.10
C MET A 252 23.28 -6.54 25.95
N GLY A 253 24.22 -7.27 25.33
CA GLY A 253 25.34 -7.92 26.00
C GLY A 253 24.98 -9.25 26.65
N ASP A 254 23.78 -9.80 26.39
CA ASP A 254 23.37 -11.12 26.88
C ASP A 254 23.77 -12.20 25.86
N GLY A 255 25.04 -12.59 25.93
CA GLY A 255 25.63 -13.57 25.02
C GLY A 255 25.01 -14.97 25.12
N ASP A 256 24.64 -15.40 26.33
CA ASP A 256 24.06 -16.73 26.55
C ASP A 256 22.66 -16.84 25.93
N ALA A 257 21.81 -15.86 26.18
CA ALA A 257 20.48 -15.80 25.57
C ALA A 257 20.56 -15.67 24.04
N ALA A 258 21.49 -14.86 23.54
CA ALA A 258 21.72 -14.72 22.10
C ALA A 258 22.12 -16.05 21.47
N HIS A 259 23.07 -16.79 22.09
CA HIS A 259 23.49 -18.11 21.64
C HIS A 259 22.33 -19.10 21.57
N GLN A 260 21.49 -19.13 22.60
CA GLN A 260 20.30 -19.99 22.64
C GLN A 260 19.29 -19.66 21.52
N SER A 261 19.08 -18.36 21.27
CA SER A 261 18.18 -17.91 20.20
C SER A 261 18.73 -18.29 18.81
N TYR A 262 20.03 -18.15 18.57
CA TYR A 262 20.66 -18.56 17.32
C TYR A 262 20.67 -20.08 17.14
N ALA A 263 20.91 -20.86 18.20
CA ALA A 263 20.82 -22.31 18.16
C ALA A 263 19.42 -22.79 17.80
N THR A 264 18.39 -22.13 18.36
CA THR A 264 16.99 -22.42 18.01
C THR A 264 16.71 -22.10 16.54
N ALA A 265 17.15 -20.95 16.04
CA ALA A 265 17.00 -20.57 14.64
C ALA A 265 17.65 -21.61 13.70
N LEU A 266 18.87 -22.04 14.02
CA LEU A 266 19.58 -23.08 13.27
C LEU A 266 18.86 -24.43 13.28
N SER A 267 18.33 -24.84 14.43
CA SER A 267 17.54 -26.06 14.55
C SER A 267 16.30 -26.03 13.64
N LEU A 268 15.59 -24.90 13.62
CA LEU A 268 14.44 -24.70 12.74
C LEU A 268 14.82 -24.70 11.25
N CYS A 269 15.96 -24.12 10.89
CA CYS A 269 16.46 -24.18 9.52
C CYS A 269 16.78 -25.61 9.07
N LYS A 270 17.35 -26.45 9.96
CA LYS A 270 17.62 -27.87 9.67
C LYS A 270 16.36 -28.72 9.46
N GLN A 271 15.21 -28.27 9.99
CA GLN A 271 13.92 -28.94 9.75
C GLN A 271 13.33 -28.61 8.37
N LEU A 272 13.85 -27.59 7.68
CA LEU A 272 13.40 -27.15 6.37
C LEU A 272 14.23 -27.75 5.21
N SER A 273 15.41 -28.29 5.53
CA SER A 273 16.31 -29.00 4.58
C SER A 273 15.96 -30.48 4.52
#